data_f9bedfd0c8ebc8a8821579dcba0b0885
#
_entry.id   f9bedfd0c8ebc8a8821579dcba0b0885
#
_cell.length_a   1.000
_cell.length_b   1.000
_cell.length_c   1.000
_cell.angle_alpha   90.00
_cell.angle_beta   90.00
_cell.angle_gamma   90.00
#
_symmetry.space_group_name_H-M   'P 1'
#
loop_
_entity.id
_entity.type
_entity.pdbx_description
1 polymer ?
#
loop_
_entity_poly.entity_id
_entity_poly.type
_entity_poly.pdbx_seq_one_letter_code
_entity_poly.pdbx_strand_id
1 'polypeptide(L)'
;PYCDEFIIVTNKEYQFIVENQMKAFQGITYRLVLEEVGRKTTAAIVLSCLQFPLSELMFVVASDHLIEGPTYKDDVTRAAELARDGWLVTFGMDIRKPETRFGYIRCHDEEVLSFIEKPDAATAASYFEAGDYLINSGMFLFRVGTLVQEIRKFYPWLYNSCEAAFYMRKVKGRHTYYPSEVLEGIQAVPIEKSVFEKTGRGKVIHSSFRWQDIGSLEDLSMTGIQRDDRNQIVYESTNTTVLNQSDRQLVVANNLENITIINTEDAVYVGRTGESEKLKGIMKENPEEQ
;
A
#
# COMPACT_ATOMS: atom_id res chain seq x y z
N PRO A 1 13.84 4.34 13.11
CA PRO A 1 15.23 3.96 13.20
C PRO A 1 15.65 2.82 12.26
N TYR A 2 14.86 2.50 11.21
CA TYR A 2 15.19 1.50 10.19
C TYR A 2 15.62 2.11 8.85
N CYS A 3 15.42 3.41 8.67
CA CYS A 3 15.80 4.15 7.47
C CYS A 3 16.21 5.57 7.83
N ASP A 4 17.07 6.16 7.00
CA ASP A 4 17.61 7.50 7.17
C ASP A 4 16.69 8.55 6.54
N GLU A 5 15.92 8.18 5.53
CA GLU A 5 15.03 9.08 4.79
C GLU A 5 13.78 8.35 4.29
N PHE A 6 12.65 9.06 4.29
CA PHE A 6 11.39 8.60 3.69
C PHE A 6 11.13 9.30 2.36
N ILE A 7 10.73 8.53 1.35
CA ILE A 7 10.09 9.06 0.15
C ILE A 7 8.60 8.72 0.22
N ILE A 8 7.78 9.73 0.22
CA ILE A 8 6.33 9.58 0.18
C ILE A 8 5.87 9.93 -1.24
N VAL A 9 5.39 8.91 -1.96
CA VAL A 9 4.83 9.07 -3.31
C VAL A 9 3.32 9.20 -3.18
N THR A 10 2.76 10.27 -3.70
CA THR A 10 1.32 10.53 -3.63
C THR A 10 0.84 11.37 -4.81
N ASN A 11 -0.49 11.42 -5.01
CA ASN A 11 -1.06 12.37 -5.95
C ASN A 11 -0.88 13.80 -5.43
N LYS A 12 -0.63 14.73 -6.35
CA LYS A 12 -0.44 16.17 -6.06
C LYS A 12 -1.60 16.76 -5.26
N GLU A 13 -2.82 16.31 -5.47
CA GLU A 13 -4.02 16.77 -4.76
C GLU A 13 -3.93 16.50 -3.25
N TYR A 14 -3.25 15.44 -2.84
CA TYR A 14 -3.09 15.07 -1.43
C TYR A 14 -1.85 15.69 -0.76
N GLN A 15 -1.10 16.54 -1.45
CA GLN A 15 0.13 17.15 -0.94
C GLN A 15 -0.08 17.74 0.45
N PHE A 16 -1.07 18.62 0.61
CA PHE A 16 -1.30 19.35 1.88
C PHE A 16 -1.74 18.42 3.01
N ILE A 17 -2.52 17.38 2.71
CA ILE A 17 -2.95 16.37 3.68
C ILE A 17 -1.72 15.64 4.22
N VAL A 18 -0.86 15.13 3.33
CA VAL A 18 0.37 14.42 3.70
C VAL A 18 1.32 15.33 4.49
N GLU A 19 1.53 16.56 4.04
CA GLU A 19 2.38 17.53 4.77
C GLU A 19 1.84 17.81 6.17
N ASN A 20 0.53 17.90 6.33
CA ASN A 20 -0.09 18.12 7.64
C ASN A 20 0.11 16.91 8.57
N GLN A 21 -0.09 15.70 8.06
CA GLN A 21 0.16 14.48 8.80
C GLN A 21 1.63 14.35 9.22
N MET A 22 2.56 14.69 8.32
CA MET A 22 4.00 14.62 8.61
C MET A 22 4.47 15.61 9.68
N LYS A 23 3.71 16.65 10.00
CA LYS A 23 4.03 17.57 11.14
C LYS A 23 4.00 16.86 12.50
N ALA A 24 3.24 15.78 12.63
CA ALA A 24 3.19 14.97 13.85
C ALA A 24 4.49 14.19 14.12
N PHE A 25 5.33 13.99 13.09
CA PHE A 25 6.55 13.20 13.16
C PHE A 25 7.78 14.12 13.21
N GLN A 26 8.25 14.42 14.41
CA GLN A 26 9.45 15.26 14.61
C GLN A 26 10.74 14.45 14.36
N GLY A 27 11.74 15.09 13.73
CA GLY A 27 13.05 14.48 13.53
C GLY A 27 13.13 13.47 12.36
N ILE A 28 12.09 13.35 11.55
CA ILE A 28 12.08 12.50 10.37
C ILE A 28 12.47 13.32 9.14
N THR A 29 13.44 12.83 8.37
CA THR A 29 13.78 13.36 7.05
C THR A 29 12.86 12.74 6.01
N TYR A 30 12.17 13.56 5.21
CA TYR A 30 11.32 13.05 4.14
C TYR A 30 11.32 13.96 2.90
N ARG A 31 11.06 13.33 1.76
CA ARG A 31 10.74 13.99 0.48
C ARG A 31 9.38 13.55 -0.01
N LEU A 32 8.69 14.45 -0.72
CA LEU A 32 7.44 14.14 -1.41
C LEU A 32 7.71 13.98 -2.91
N VAL A 33 7.22 12.91 -3.48
CA VAL A 33 7.13 12.68 -4.91
C VAL A 33 5.66 12.83 -5.29
N LEU A 34 5.37 13.86 -6.07
CA LEU A 34 4.01 14.29 -6.40
C LEU A 34 3.70 13.97 -7.84
N GLU A 35 2.77 13.04 -8.04
CA GLU A 35 2.29 12.61 -9.34
C GLU A 35 0.96 13.32 -9.66
N GLU A 36 0.85 13.91 -10.86
CA GLU A 36 -0.44 14.44 -11.33
C GLU A 36 -1.34 13.31 -11.87
N VAL A 37 -0.73 12.22 -12.32
CA VAL A 37 -1.43 11.02 -12.80
C VAL A 37 -0.73 9.78 -12.26
N GLY A 38 -1.43 8.94 -11.52
CA GLY A 38 -0.88 7.69 -11.00
C GLY A 38 -0.63 6.65 -12.08
N ARG A 39 0.55 6.00 -12.07
CA ARG A 39 0.96 4.96 -13.03
C ARG A 39 1.25 3.61 -12.38
N LYS A 40 0.53 3.30 -11.29
CA LYS A 40 0.71 2.12 -10.45
C LYS A 40 2.11 2.04 -9.81
N THR A 41 2.34 0.96 -9.08
CA THR A 41 3.49 0.83 -8.18
C THR A 41 4.83 0.78 -8.89
N THR A 42 4.94 0.18 -10.09
CA THR A 42 6.22 0.11 -10.80
C THR A 42 6.79 1.49 -11.13
N ALA A 43 5.98 2.39 -11.69
CA ALA A 43 6.44 3.73 -12.06
C ALA A 43 6.86 4.52 -10.81
N ALA A 44 6.03 4.52 -9.76
CA ALA A 44 6.30 5.20 -8.50
C ALA A 44 7.63 4.73 -7.87
N ILE A 45 7.86 3.41 -7.85
CA ILE A 45 9.08 2.81 -7.31
C ILE A 45 10.30 3.16 -8.16
N VAL A 46 10.21 3.05 -9.50
CA VAL A 46 11.35 3.37 -10.39
C VAL A 46 11.70 4.84 -10.31
N LEU A 47 10.72 5.76 -10.33
CA LEU A 47 10.94 7.20 -10.18
C LEU A 47 11.56 7.55 -8.82
N SER A 48 11.24 6.79 -7.78
CA SER A 48 11.89 6.89 -6.46
C SER A 48 13.32 6.38 -6.52
N CYS A 49 13.57 5.20 -7.11
CA CYS A 49 14.90 4.61 -7.27
C CYS A 49 15.87 5.53 -8.02
N LEU A 50 15.41 6.24 -9.05
CA LEU A 50 16.23 7.17 -9.84
C LEU A 50 16.77 8.36 -9.03
N GLN A 51 16.30 8.56 -7.81
CA GLN A 51 16.76 9.62 -6.91
C GLN A 51 17.92 9.18 -5.99
N PHE A 52 18.31 7.91 -6.04
CA PHE A 52 19.34 7.33 -5.14
C PHE A 52 20.46 6.63 -5.90
N PRO A 53 21.63 6.49 -5.25
CA PRO A 53 22.70 5.62 -5.74
C PRO A 53 22.22 4.17 -5.87
N LEU A 54 22.80 3.45 -6.82
CA LEU A 54 22.46 2.03 -7.06
C LEU A 54 22.80 1.10 -5.88
N SER A 55 23.66 1.54 -4.97
CA SER A 55 24.06 0.80 -3.77
C SER A 55 23.05 0.85 -2.64
N GLU A 56 22.16 1.84 -2.65
CA GLU A 56 21.19 2.06 -1.57
C GLU A 56 20.16 0.94 -1.47
N LEU A 57 19.73 0.67 -0.24
CA LEU A 57 18.57 -0.17 0.02
C LEU A 57 17.28 0.67 0.01
N MET A 58 16.27 0.13 -0.63
CA MET A 58 14.93 0.73 -0.62
C MET A 58 13.93 -0.25 -0.03
N PHE A 59 13.21 0.21 0.99
CA PHE A 59 12.10 -0.52 1.59
C PHE A 59 10.79 0.16 1.17
N VAL A 60 10.00 -0.54 0.39
CA VAL A 60 8.70 -0.09 -0.14
C VAL A 60 7.60 -0.61 0.74
N VAL A 61 6.75 0.29 1.22
CA VAL A 61 5.57 -0.02 2.03
C VAL A 61 4.39 0.81 1.55
N ALA A 62 3.18 0.28 1.65
CA ALA A 62 1.96 1.03 1.39
C ALA A 62 1.55 1.84 2.64
N SER A 63 0.90 2.99 2.41
CA SER A 63 0.52 3.90 3.50
C SER A 63 -0.73 3.47 4.27
N ASP A 64 -1.48 2.53 3.71
CA ASP A 64 -2.72 1.96 4.25
C ASP A 64 -2.53 0.61 4.97
N HIS A 65 -1.28 0.22 5.21
CA HIS A 65 -0.98 -0.98 5.99
C HIS A 65 -0.88 -0.70 7.49
N LEU A 66 -1.61 -1.47 8.28
CA LEU A 66 -1.40 -1.58 9.73
C LEU A 66 -0.43 -2.72 10.01
N ILE A 67 0.69 -2.41 10.65
CA ILE A 67 1.76 -3.37 10.97
C ILE A 67 2.05 -3.30 12.46
N GLU A 68 1.88 -4.42 13.17
CA GLU A 68 2.10 -4.53 14.60
C GLU A 68 2.75 -5.87 14.96
N GLY A 69 3.66 -5.87 15.90
CA GLY A 69 4.23 -7.09 16.46
C GLY A 69 5.75 -7.04 16.68
N PRO A 70 6.26 -7.90 17.57
CA PRO A 70 7.65 -7.88 17.99
C PRO A 70 8.62 -8.37 16.89
N THR A 71 8.14 -9.24 15.98
CA THR A 71 9.00 -9.86 14.96
C THR A 71 9.32 -8.94 13.78
N TYR A 72 8.56 -7.85 13.60
CA TYR A 72 8.71 -6.92 12.46
C TYR A 72 10.15 -6.43 12.28
N LYS A 73 10.82 -6.12 13.40
CA LYS A 73 12.22 -5.64 13.36
C LYS A 73 13.17 -6.69 12.81
N ASP A 74 13.03 -7.92 13.28
CA ASP A 74 13.94 -9.00 12.91
C ASP A 74 13.71 -9.41 11.45
N ASP A 75 12.46 -9.46 11.02
CA ASP A 75 12.06 -9.73 9.64
C ASP A 75 12.62 -8.68 8.68
N VAL A 76 12.52 -7.38 9.00
CA VAL A 76 13.09 -6.30 8.19
C VAL A 76 14.63 -6.38 8.17
N THR A 77 15.25 -6.73 9.29
CA THR A 77 16.71 -6.90 9.37
C THR A 77 17.16 -8.05 8.46
N ARG A 78 16.50 -9.20 8.52
CA ARG A 78 16.78 -10.35 7.66
C ARG A 78 16.56 -10.00 6.18
N ALA A 79 15.48 -9.32 5.85
CA ALA A 79 15.22 -8.86 4.50
C ALA A 79 16.31 -7.93 3.97
N ALA A 80 16.84 -7.04 4.83
CA ALA A 80 17.93 -6.13 4.45
C ALA A 80 19.24 -6.86 4.17
N GLU A 81 19.55 -7.95 4.89
CA GLU A 81 20.71 -8.81 4.60
C GLU A 81 20.59 -9.43 3.21
N LEU A 82 19.45 -10.08 2.92
CA LEU A 82 19.19 -10.67 1.61
C LEU A 82 19.24 -9.64 0.47
N ALA A 83 18.69 -8.44 0.71
CA ALA A 83 18.72 -7.38 -0.29
C ALA A 83 20.14 -6.86 -0.58
N ARG A 84 21.04 -6.80 0.42
CA ARG A 84 22.46 -6.48 0.22
C ARG A 84 23.16 -7.51 -0.66
N ASP A 85 22.78 -8.78 -0.54
CA ASP A 85 23.27 -9.88 -1.36
C ASP A 85 22.68 -9.90 -2.78
N GLY A 86 21.79 -8.96 -3.10
CA GLY A 86 21.25 -8.77 -4.44
C GLY A 86 19.95 -9.51 -4.71
N TRP A 87 19.22 -9.90 -3.66
CA TRP A 87 17.87 -10.44 -3.77
C TRP A 87 16.81 -9.35 -3.78
N LEU A 88 15.66 -9.64 -4.36
CA LEU A 88 14.42 -8.86 -4.26
C LEU A 88 13.55 -9.54 -3.22
N VAL A 89 13.37 -8.90 -2.08
CA VAL A 89 12.70 -9.52 -0.93
C VAL A 89 11.29 -8.99 -0.79
N THR A 90 10.34 -9.90 -0.56
CA THR A 90 8.97 -9.58 -0.15
C THR A 90 8.65 -10.21 1.20
N PHE A 91 7.51 -9.83 1.81
CA PHE A 91 7.05 -10.35 3.09
C PHE A 91 5.75 -11.11 2.86
N GLY A 92 5.76 -12.39 3.22
CA GLY A 92 4.62 -13.29 3.08
C GLY A 92 3.89 -13.50 4.39
N MET A 93 2.57 -13.44 4.36
CA MET A 93 1.69 -13.62 5.51
C MET A 93 0.94 -14.94 5.40
N ASP A 94 0.62 -15.55 6.54
CA ASP A 94 -0.23 -16.75 6.56
C ASP A 94 -1.60 -16.50 5.94
N ILE A 95 -2.06 -17.46 5.16
CA ILE A 95 -3.41 -17.44 4.59
C ILE A 95 -4.39 -17.90 5.67
N ARG A 96 -5.28 -17.00 6.11
CA ARG A 96 -6.33 -17.34 7.09
C ARG A 96 -7.60 -17.86 6.42
N LYS A 97 -7.88 -17.39 5.22
CA LYS A 97 -9.00 -17.77 4.36
C LYS A 97 -8.65 -17.45 2.90
N PRO A 98 -9.29 -18.08 1.91
CA PRO A 98 -9.09 -17.70 0.50
C PRO A 98 -9.45 -16.22 0.28
N GLU A 99 -8.53 -15.47 -0.35
CA GLU A 99 -8.69 -14.04 -0.64
C GLU A 99 -8.30 -13.76 -2.09
N THR A 100 -9.14 -13.03 -2.82
CA THR A 100 -8.88 -12.65 -4.23
C THR A 100 -8.28 -11.26 -4.36
N ARG A 101 -8.23 -10.49 -3.26
CA ARG A 101 -7.71 -9.13 -3.23
C ARG A 101 -6.19 -9.05 -3.25
N PHE A 102 -5.50 -10.13 -2.86
CA PHE A 102 -4.05 -10.18 -2.69
C PHE A 102 -3.36 -11.09 -3.69
N GLY A 103 -2.06 -10.87 -3.87
CA GLY A 103 -1.18 -11.81 -4.53
C GLY A 103 -0.82 -12.98 -3.62
N TYR A 104 -0.41 -14.09 -4.24
CA TYR A 104 0.02 -15.32 -3.57
C TYR A 104 1.44 -15.65 -3.95
N ILE A 105 2.21 -16.13 -2.98
CA ILE A 105 3.60 -16.52 -3.13
C ILE A 105 3.72 -17.99 -2.77
N ARG A 106 4.03 -18.84 -3.74
CA ARG A 106 4.45 -20.20 -3.46
C ARG A 106 5.92 -20.18 -3.07
N CYS A 107 6.27 -20.76 -1.95
CA CYS A 107 7.63 -20.75 -1.46
C CYS A 107 8.06 -22.07 -0.84
N HIS A 108 9.38 -22.24 -0.76
CA HIS A 108 10.04 -23.25 0.05
C HIS A 108 11.14 -22.55 0.84
N ASP A 109 11.00 -22.53 2.15
CA ASP A 109 11.80 -21.66 3.03
C ASP A 109 11.75 -20.19 2.55
N GLU A 110 12.89 -19.55 2.31
CA GLU A 110 12.97 -18.20 1.77
C GLU A 110 12.90 -18.13 0.23
N GLU A 111 12.82 -19.24 -0.48
CA GLU A 111 12.82 -19.26 -1.95
C GLU A 111 11.44 -19.06 -2.52
N VAL A 112 11.27 -18.05 -3.37
CA VAL A 112 10.04 -17.84 -4.14
C VAL A 112 10.04 -18.78 -5.34
N LEU A 113 9.11 -19.73 -5.36
CA LEU A 113 8.92 -20.67 -6.46
C LEU A 113 7.97 -20.12 -7.53
N SER A 114 6.93 -19.40 -7.12
CA SER A 114 6.03 -18.68 -8.02
C SER A 114 5.35 -17.52 -7.30
N PHE A 115 4.97 -16.52 -8.08
CA PHE A 115 4.24 -15.35 -7.61
C PHE A 115 3.03 -15.15 -8.53
N ILE A 116 1.85 -15.02 -7.98
CA ILE A 116 0.59 -14.88 -8.72
C ILE A 116 -0.20 -13.70 -8.15
N GLU A 117 -0.41 -12.69 -8.94
CA GLU A 117 -1.14 -11.48 -8.53
C GLU A 117 -2.65 -11.67 -8.72
N LYS A 118 -3.40 -11.59 -7.62
CA LYS A 118 -4.88 -11.58 -7.55
C LYS A 118 -5.53 -12.72 -8.36
N PRO A 119 -5.41 -13.97 -7.87
CA PRO A 119 -6.05 -15.13 -8.52
C PRO A 119 -7.57 -15.05 -8.44
N ASP A 120 -8.27 -15.85 -9.24
CA ASP A 120 -9.70 -16.06 -9.07
C ASP A 120 -10.02 -16.85 -7.78
N ALA A 121 -11.31 -16.90 -7.42
CA ALA A 121 -11.74 -17.51 -6.15
C ALA A 121 -11.43 -19.01 -6.07
N ALA A 122 -11.55 -19.74 -7.17
CA ALA A 122 -11.27 -21.19 -7.22
C ALA A 122 -9.77 -21.44 -7.03
N THR A 123 -8.94 -20.66 -7.70
CA THR A 123 -7.48 -20.70 -7.57
C THR A 123 -7.03 -20.33 -6.17
N ALA A 124 -7.59 -19.25 -5.57
CA ALA A 124 -7.29 -18.85 -4.21
C ALA A 124 -7.64 -19.92 -3.18
N ALA A 125 -8.78 -20.62 -3.36
CA ALA A 125 -9.16 -21.74 -2.51
C ALA A 125 -8.17 -22.90 -2.62
N SER A 126 -7.73 -23.26 -3.83
CA SER A 126 -6.75 -24.33 -4.04
C SER A 126 -5.39 -23.99 -3.39
N TYR A 127 -4.96 -22.75 -3.40
CA TYR A 127 -3.71 -22.30 -2.75
C TYR A 127 -3.80 -22.38 -1.21
N PHE A 128 -4.97 -22.04 -0.67
CA PHE A 128 -5.23 -22.18 0.77
C PHE A 128 -5.17 -23.65 1.21
N GLU A 129 -5.75 -24.56 0.42
CA GLU A 129 -5.76 -26.02 0.70
C GLU A 129 -4.37 -26.63 0.54
N ALA A 130 -3.55 -26.15 -0.40
CA ALA A 130 -2.21 -26.68 -0.65
C ALA A 130 -1.24 -26.43 0.52
N GLY A 131 -1.37 -25.32 1.25
CA GLY A 131 -0.62 -25.04 2.46
C GLY A 131 0.85 -24.61 2.26
N ASP A 132 1.32 -24.49 1.00
CA ASP A 132 2.68 -24.04 0.64
C ASP A 132 2.69 -22.64 0.00
N TYR A 133 1.61 -21.87 0.24
CA TYR A 133 1.46 -20.49 -0.23
C TYR A 133 1.37 -19.50 0.94
N LEU A 134 1.83 -18.29 0.70
CA LEU A 134 1.67 -17.12 1.56
C LEU A 134 0.94 -16.01 0.80
N ILE A 135 0.25 -15.13 1.53
CA ILE A 135 -0.28 -13.87 1.00
C ILE A 135 0.89 -12.89 0.81
N ASN A 136 0.98 -12.27 -0.35
CA ASN A 136 1.89 -11.14 -0.56
C ASN A 136 1.39 -9.90 0.18
N SER A 137 2.21 -9.39 1.09
CA SER A 137 1.87 -8.17 1.83
C SER A 137 1.99 -6.88 1.00
N GLY A 138 2.59 -6.94 -0.19
CA GLY A 138 2.89 -5.72 -0.97
C GLY A 138 4.06 -4.90 -0.42
N MET A 139 4.79 -5.42 0.56
CA MET A 139 6.03 -4.81 1.05
C MET A 139 7.23 -5.43 0.35
N PHE A 140 8.18 -4.59 -0.08
CA PHE A 140 9.35 -5.04 -0.82
C PHE A 140 10.62 -4.37 -0.31
N LEU A 141 11.70 -5.14 -0.16
CA LEU A 141 13.00 -4.61 0.22
C LEU A 141 14.06 -5.11 -0.78
N PHE A 142 14.83 -4.19 -1.33
CA PHE A 142 15.81 -4.49 -2.35
C PHE A 142 16.91 -3.42 -2.41
N ARG A 143 18.03 -3.77 -3.02
CA ARG A 143 19.03 -2.79 -3.45
C ARG A 143 18.56 -2.13 -4.76
N VAL A 144 18.60 -0.81 -4.83
CA VAL A 144 18.17 -0.02 -5.99
C VAL A 144 18.74 -0.58 -7.29
N GLY A 145 20.05 -0.88 -7.33
CA GLY A 145 20.70 -1.44 -8.52
C GLY A 145 20.14 -2.78 -8.96
N THR A 146 19.73 -3.64 -8.02
CA THR A 146 19.13 -4.94 -8.34
C THR A 146 17.77 -4.76 -9.01
N LEU A 147 16.90 -3.92 -8.45
CA LEU A 147 15.59 -3.64 -9.06
C LEU A 147 15.74 -3.01 -10.44
N VAL A 148 16.61 -2.01 -10.59
CA VAL A 148 16.86 -1.34 -11.88
C VAL A 148 17.33 -2.35 -12.94
N GLN A 149 18.19 -3.30 -12.60
CA GLN A 149 18.61 -4.36 -13.51
C GLN A 149 17.44 -5.23 -13.98
N GLU A 150 16.57 -5.66 -13.07
CA GLU A 150 15.42 -6.50 -13.39
C GLU A 150 14.37 -5.74 -14.21
N ILE A 151 14.08 -4.46 -13.88
CA ILE A 151 13.18 -3.63 -14.69
C ILE A 151 13.73 -3.43 -16.10
N ARG A 152 15.03 -3.12 -16.25
CA ARG A 152 15.67 -2.98 -17.58
C ARG A 152 15.63 -4.28 -18.38
N LYS A 153 15.70 -5.42 -17.72
CA LYS A 153 15.62 -6.73 -18.37
C LYS A 153 14.21 -7.05 -18.87
N PHE A 154 13.18 -6.84 -18.05
CA PHE A 154 11.80 -7.26 -18.37
C PHE A 154 10.96 -6.17 -19.02
N TYR A 155 11.21 -4.89 -18.69
CA TYR A 155 10.44 -3.73 -19.17
C TYR A 155 11.36 -2.55 -19.51
N PRO A 156 12.30 -2.71 -20.47
CA PRO A 156 13.30 -1.68 -20.79
C PRO A 156 12.66 -0.35 -21.22
N TRP A 157 11.59 -0.41 -21.96
CA TRP A 157 10.88 0.79 -22.43
C TRP A 157 10.16 1.51 -21.28
N LEU A 158 9.62 0.80 -20.27
CA LEU A 158 9.06 1.43 -19.06
C LEU A 158 10.15 2.14 -18.28
N TYR A 159 11.30 1.49 -18.09
CA TYR A 159 12.45 2.12 -17.46
C TYR A 159 12.86 3.40 -18.19
N ASN A 160 13.01 3.35 -19.51
CA ASN A 160 13.40 4.51 -20.34
C ASN A 160 12.37 5.65 -20.23
N SER A 161 11.08 5.34 -20.19
CA SER A 161 10.02 6.35 -19.99
C SER A 161 10.11 6.99 -18.61
N CYS A 162 10.36 6.20 -17.54
CA CYS A 162 10.60 6.73 -16.20
C CYS A 162 11.87 7.59 -16.13
N GLU A 163 12.95 7.16 -16.79
CA GLU A 163 14.19 7.91 -16.85
C GLU A 163 14.01 9.26 -17.59
N ALA A 164 13.28 9.27 -18.70
CA ALA A 164 12.93 10.51 -19.39
C ALA A 164 12.07 11.44 -18.51
N ALA A 165 11.07 10.89 -17.83
CA ALA A 165 10.25 11.65 -16.89
C ALA A 165 11.10 12.22 -15.72
N PHE A 166 12.06 11.44 -15.22
CA PHE A 166 12.97 11.88 -14.18
C PHE A 166 13.79 13.12 -14.58
N TYR A 167 14.26 13.20 -15.82
CA TYR A 167 14.96 14.40 -16.31
C TYR A 167 14.05 15.62 -16.50
N MET A 168 12.75 15.40 -16.67
CA MET A 168 11.76 16.49 -16.85
C MET A 168 11.10 16.92 -15.53
N ARG A 169 11.42 16.26 -14.40
CA ARG A 169 10.86 16.59 -13.10
C ARG A 169 11.19 18.01 -12.66
N LYS A 170 10.30 18.60 -11.88
CA LYS A 170 10.52 19.88 -11.22
C LYS A 170 10.78 19.64 -9.74
N VAL A 171 11.89 20.16 -9.22
CA VAL A 171 12.23 20.03 -7.79
C VAL A 171 12.13 21.39 -7.10
N LYS A 172 11.37 21.44 -6.01
CA LYS A 172 11.22 22.64 -5.18
C LYS A 172 11.31 22.25 -3.69
N GLY A 173 12.45 22.54 -3.08
CA GLY A 173 12.70 22.10 -1.70
C GLY A 173 12.66 20.58 -1.59
N ARG A 174 11.81 20.07 -0.71
CA ARG A 174 11.60 18.62 -0.51
C ARG A 174 10.62 17.96 -1.50
N HIS A 175 10.05 18.73 -2.42
CA HIS A 175 9.03 18.26 -3.37
C HIS A 175 9.64 18.00 -4.73
N THR A 176 9.31 16.84 -5.29
CA THR A 176 9.59 16.46 -6.68
C THR A 176 8.26 16.30 -7.40
N TYR A 177 8.03 17.10 -8.42
CA TYR A 177 6.80 17.11 -9.21
C TYR A 177 7.03 16.41 -10.55
N TYR A 178 6.14 15.52 -10.89
CA TYR A 178 6.05 14.87 -12.20
C TYR A 178 4.74 15.31 -12.89
N PRO A 179 4.81 16.16 -13.94
CA PRO A 179 3.62 16.60 -14.66
C PRO A 179 2.92 15.45 -15.39
N SER A 180 1.62 15.63 -15.64
CA SER A 180 0.79 14.61 -16.34
C SER A 180 1.38 14.22 -17.69
N GLU A 181 1.87 15.19 -18.47
CA GLU A 181 2.36 14.98 -19.84
C GLU A 181 3.52 13.97 -19.91
N VAL A 182 4.36 13.92 -18.87
CA VAL A 182 5.48 12.96 -18.82
C VAL A 182 5.07 11.62 -18.23
N LEU A 183 4.08 11.62 -17.30
CA LEU A 183 3.60 10.42 -16.67
C LEU A 183 2.68 9.60 -17.58
N GLU A 184 1.88 10.26 -18.42
CA GLU A 184 0.95 9.60 -19.35
C GLU A 184 1.65 8.66 -20.32
N GLY A 185 2.90 8.96 -20.70
CA GLY A 185 3.73 8.09 -21.53
C GLY A 185 4.25 6.82 -20.83
N ILE A 186 4.09 6.70 -19.49
CA ILE A 186 4.54 5.54 -18.74
C ILE A 186 3.40 4.53 -18.64
N GLN A 187 3.66 3.26 -18.98
CA GLN A 187 2.67 2.20 -18.84
C GLN A 187 2.37 1.93 -17.36
N ALA A 188 1.09 1.85 -17.04
CA ALA A 188 0.61 1.56 -15.69
C ALA A 188 0.65 0.05 -15.40
N VAL A 189 1.71 -0.42 -14.74
CA VAL A 189 1.91 -1.83 -14.36
C VAL A 189 2.24 -1.94 -12.88
N PRO A 190 1.65 -2.86 -12.11
CA PRO A 190 2.06 -3.10 -10.74
C PRO A 190 3.43 -3.81 -10.70
N ILE A 191 4.20 -3.57 -9.64
CA ILE A 191 5.57 -4.11 -9.47
C ILE A 191 5.58 -5.64 -9.43
N GLU A 192 4.54 -6.24 -8.92
CA GLU A 192 4.33 -7.67 -8.88
C GLU A 192 4.42 -8.26 -10.29
N LYS A 193 3.64 -7.73 -11.24
CA LYS A 193 3.59 -8.19 -12.64
C LYS A 193 4.81 -7.81 -13.44
N SER A 194 5.40 -6.66 -13.14
CA SER A 194 6.57 -6.22 -13.90
C SER A 194 7.85 -6.94 -13.52
N VAL A 195 8.00 -7.33 -12.25
CA VAL A 195 9.23 -7.92 -11.71
C VAL A 195 8.98 -9.24 -11.01
N PHE A 196 8.16 -9.28 -9.95
CA PHE A 196 8.12 -10.42 -9.05
C PHE A 196 7.58 -11.71 -9.67
N GLU A 197 6.64 -11.64 -10.60
CA GLU A 197 6.19 -12.80 -11.38
C GLU A 197 7.24 -13.35 -12.37
N LYS A 198 8.34 -12.63 -12.63
CA LYS A 198 9.30 -12.93 -13.71
C LYS A 198 10.74 -13.13 -13.24
N THR A 199 11.06 -12.58 -12.07
CA THR A 199 12.44 -12.60 -11.57
C THR A 199 12.79 -13.97 -10.99
N GLY A 200 14.03 -14.42 -11.27
CA GLY A 200 14.64 -15.54 -10.55
C GLY A 200 15.38 -15.09 -9.28
N ARG A 201 15.25 -13.81 -8.87
CA ARG A 201 15.92 -13.24 -7.68
C ARG A 201 14.95 -12.96 -6.54
N GLY A 202 13.78 -13.60 -6.54
CA GLY A 202 12.79 -13.42 -5.49
C GLY A 202 13.15 -14.18 -4.22
N LYS A 203 13.05 -13.52 -3.06
CA LYS A 203 13.06 -14.15 -1.74
C LYS A 203 11.85 -13.67 -0.95
N VAL A 204 11.35 -14.51 -0.05
CA VAL A 204 10.24 -14.18 0.84
C VAL A 204 10.63 -14.36 2.29
N ILE A 205 10.29 -13.40 3.12
CA ILE A 205 10.31 -13.56 4.58
C ILE A 205 8.92 -14.01 5.01
N HIS A 206 8.81 -15.21 5.56
CA HIS A 206 7.59 -15.66 6.20
C HIS A 206 7.42 -14.94 7.53
N SER A 207 6.52 -13.96 7.54
CA SER A 207 6.36 -13.02 8.64
C SER A 207 5.20 -13.39 9.55
N SER A 208 5.41 -13.26 10.85
CA SER A 208 4.41 -13.56 11.88
C SER A 208 3.87 -12.32 12.61
N PHE A 209 4.30 -11.11 12.23
CA PHE A 209 3.70 -9.88 12.74
C PHE A 209 2.27 -9.71 12.21
N ARG A 210 1.46 -8.95 12.95
CA ARG A 210 0.14 -8.59 12.47
C ARG A 210 0.28 -7.62 11.30
N TRP A 211 -0.33 -7.98 10.18
CA TRP A 211 -0.44 -7.15 8.99
C TRP A 211 -1.90 -7.08 8.55
N GLN A 212 -2.34 -5.90 8.17
CA GLN A 212 -3.67 -5.67 7.63
C GLN A 212 -3.60 -4.53 6.61
N ASP A 213 -4.09 -4.80 5.40
CA ASP A 213 -4.38 -3.80 4.38
C ASP A 213 -5.72 -3.14 4.71
N ILE A 214 -5.72 -1.82 4.93
CA ILE A 214 -6.91 -1.04 5.24
C ILE A 214 -7.43 -0.42 3.94
N GLY A 215 -8.04 -1.26 3.11
CA GLY A 215 -8.57 -0.87 1.81
C GLY A 215 -9.97 -0.27 1.86
N SER A 216 -10.67 -0.43 2.98
CA SER A 216 -12.04 0.02 3.18
C SER A 216 -12.24 0.68 4.54
N LEU A 217 -13.35 1.41 4.69
CA LEU A 217 -13.73 2.02 5.96
C LEU A 217 -14.12 0.94 7.00
N GLU A 218 -14.61 -0.20 6.54
CA GLU A 218 -14.88 -1.35 7.39
C GLU A 218 -13.57 -1.95 7.93
N ASP A 219 -12.53 -2.08 7.10
CA ASP A 219 -11.22 -2.53 7.57
C ASP A 219 -10.68 -1.60 8.66
N LEU A 220 -10.82 -0.28 8.49
CA LEU A 220 -10.43 0.71 9.50
C LEU A 220 -11.18 0.49 10.82
N SER A 221 -12.48 0.20 10.78
CA SER A 221 -13.28 -0.05 11.98
C SER A 221 -12.86 -1.30 12.75
N MET A 222 -12.24 -2.27 12.05
CA MET A 222 -11.77 -3.53 12.65
C MET A 222 -10.36 -3.43 13.26
N THR A 223 -9.63 -2.33 13.01
CA THR A 223 -8.25 -2.19 13.50
C THR A 223 -8.15 -2.03 15.01
N GLY A 224 -9.22 -1.59 15.68
CA GLY A 224 -9.18 -1.21 17.10
C GLY A 224 -8.42 0.10 17.34
N ILE A 225 -7.98 0.80 16.29
CA ILE A 225 -7.40 2.13 16.39
C ILE A 225 -8.50 3.07 16.86
N GLN A 226 -8.36 3.47 18.11
CA GLN A 226 -9.20 4.39 18.89
C GLN A 226 -10.65 4.54 18.38
N ARG A 227 -11.51 3.63 18.81
CA ARG A 227 -12.91 4.02 18.98
C ARG A 227 -12.94 5.05 20.10
N ASP A 228 -13.00 6.30 19.79
CA ASP A 228 -13.51 7.26 20.73
C ASP A 228 -15.02 7.01 20.78
N ASP A 229 -15.47 6.20 21.75
CA ASP A 229 -16.88 5.87 21.94
C ASP A 229 -17.67 7.09 22.48
N ARG A 230 -17.00 8.24 22.62
CA ARG A 230 -17.64 9.50 22.96
C ARG A 230 -18.48 9.95 21.76
N ASN A 231 -19.63 10.49 22.05
CA ASN A 231 -20.56 11.02 21.04
C ASN A 231 -21.12 9.99 20.05
N GLN A 232 -21.23 8.70 20.43
CA GLN A 232 -21.93 7.70 19.64
C GLN A 232 -22.77 6.78 20.53
N ILE A 233 -23.97 6.43 20.07
CA ILE A 233 -24.87 5.48 20.70
C ILE A 233 -25.35 4.48 19.67
N VAL A 234 -25.12 3.20 19.91
CA VAL A 234 -25.64 2.10 19.08
C VAL A 234 -26.64 1.33 19.93
N TYR A 235 -27.91 1.36 19.55
CA TYR A 235 -29.02 0.76 20.31
C TYR A 235 -29.81 -0.20 19.43
N GLU A 236 -30.12 -1.39 19.94
CA GLU A 236 -30.88 -2.45 19.26
C GLU A 236 -30.45 -2.70 17.81
N SER A 237 -29.13 -2.62 17.54
CA SER A 237 -28.56 -2.73 16.19
C SER A 237 -27.64 -3.94 16.09
N THR A 238 -27.68 -4.65 14.96
CA THR A 238 -26.93 -5.88 14.71
C THR A 238 -25.97 -5.66 13.54
N ASN A 239 -24.70 -6.12 13.67
CA ASN A 239 -23.64 -5.97 12.65
C ASN A 239 -23.58 -4.53 12.10
N THR A 240 -23.74 -3.55 13.00
CA THR A 240 -23.73 -2.12 12.68
C THR A 240 -22.52 -1.47 13.32
N THR A 241 -21.72 -0.80 12.50
CA THR A 241 -20.52 -0.08 12.91
C THR A 241 -20.74 1.42 12.82
N VAL A 242 -20.41 2.15 13.87
CA VAL A 242 -20.36 3.61 13.87
C VAL A 242 -18.94 4.03 14.12
N LEU A 243 -18.39 4.88 13.26
CA LEU A 243 -17.13 5.57 13.44
C LEU A 243 -17.42 7.07 13.45
N ASN A 244 -17.46 7.67 14.62
CA ASN A 244 -17.67 9.11 14.78
C ASN A 244 -16.33 9.79 15.08
N GLN A 245 -15.85 10.61 14.16
CA GLN A 245 -14.63 11.41 14.30
C GLN A 245 -14.93 12.88 14.62
N SER A 246 -16.21 13.27 14.70
CA SER A 246 -16.59 14.63 15.08
C SER A 246 -16.73 14.77 16.58
N ASP A 247 -16.03 15.73 17.16
CA ASP A 247 -16.16 16.10 18.58
C ASP A 247 -17.45 16.87 18.88
N ARG A 248 -18.15 17.35 17.84
CA ARG A 248 -19.32 18.23 17.98
C ARG A 248 -20.64 17.54 17.73
N GLN A 249 -20.63 16.37 17.10
CA GLN A 249 -21.86 15.69 16.67
C GLN A 249 -22.04 14.39 17.43
N LEU A 250 -23.23 14.17 17.94
CA LEU A 250 -23.67 12.87 18.48
C LEU A 250 -24.26 12.05 17.34
N VAL A 251 -23.73 10.84 17.13
CA VAL A 251 -24.29 9.87 16.19
C VAL A 251 -25.08 8.80 16.98
N VAL A 252 -26.35 8.65 16.67
CA VAL A 252 -27.21 7.62 17.26
C VAL A 252 -27.65 6.66 16.17
N ALA A 253 -27.26 5.40 16.29
CA ALA A 253 -27.71 4.30 15.45
C ALA A 253 -28.70 3.45 16.22
N ASN A 254 -29.95 3.39 15.75
CA ASN A 254 -31.03 2.70 16.46
C ASN A 254 -31.77 1.73 15.52
N ASN A 255 -31.89 0.47 15.95
CA ASN A 255 -32.60 -0.59 15.23
C ASN A 255 -32.15 -0.75 13.76
N LEU A 256 -30.79 -0.77 13.56
CA LEU A 256 -30.16 -0.94 12.27
C LEU A 256 -29.53 -2.33 12.15
N GLU A 257 -29.45 -2.85 10.93
CA GLU A 257 -28.85 -4.12 10.64
C GLU A 257 -27.92 -4.01 9.42
N ASN A 258 -26.67 -4.52 9.57
CA ASN A 258 -25.66 -4.54 8.49
C ASN A 258 -25.36 -3.15 7.92
N ILE A 259 -25.19 -2.15 8.76
CA ILE A 259 -24.94 -0.75 8.38
C ILE A 259 -23.57 -0.29 8.90
N THR A 260 -22.87 0.45 8.07
CA THR A 260 -21.67 1.22 8.43
C THR A 260 -22.00 2.72 8.37
N ILE A 261 -21.78 3.41 9.49
CA ILE A 261 -21.92 4.86 9.60
C ILE A 261 -20.57 5.46 9.92
N ILE A 262 -20.14 6.44 9.13
CA ILE A 262 -18.91 7.19 9.38
C ILE A 262 -19.26 8.66 9.33
N ASN A 263 -18.94 9.36 10.42
CA ASN A 263 -19.16 10.78 10.58
C ASN A 263 -17.84 11.48 10.80
N THR A 264 -17.51 12.43 9.94
CA THR A 264 -16.36 13.31 10.03
C THR A 264 -16.80 14.75 10.27
N GLU A 265 -15.89 15.71 10.37
CA GLU A 265 -16.25 17.13 10.54
C GLU A 265 -16.99 17.71 9.32
N ASP A 266 -16.79 17.16 8.15
CA ASP A 266 -17.25 17.67 6.85
C ASP A 266 -18.22 16.74 6.09
N ALA A 267 -18.30 15.47 6.46
CA ALA A 267 -19.14 14.51 5.72
C ALA A 267 -19.70 13.39 6.61
N VAL A 268 -20.83 12.83 6.18
CA VAL A 268 -21.43 11.62 6.77
C VAL A 268 -21.61 10.57 5.69
N TYR A 269 -21.04 9.39 5.90
CA TYR A 269 -21.30 8.21 5.09
C TYR A 269 -22.24 7.26 5.83
N VAL A 270 -23.26 6.78 5.14
CA VAL A 270 -24.15 5.70 5.60
C VAL A 270 -24.32 4.69 4.47
N GLY A 271 -23.92 3.46 4.70
CA GLY A 271 -23.99 2.40 3.70
C GLY A 271 -24.15 1.02 4.33
N ARG A 272 -24.41 0.01 3.50
CA ARG A 272 -24.36 -1.38 3.97
C ARG A 272 -22.93 -1.77 4.29
N THR A 273 -22.74 -2.55 5.34
CA THR A 273 -21.43 -3.10 5.72
C THR A 273 -20.83 -3.89 4.56
N GLY A 274 -19.58 -3.58 4.19
CA GLY A 274 -18.88 -4.17 3.04
C GLY A 274 -19.06 -3.44 1.71
N GLU A 275 -19.80 -2.31 1.67
CA GLU A 275 -20.09 -1.56 0.45
C GLU A 275 -19.31 -0.24 0.33
N SER A 276 -18.46 0.10 1.32
CA SER A 276 -17.75 1.39 1.33
C SER A 276 -16.73 1.56 0.19
N GLU A 277 -16.24 0.48 -0.39
CA GLU A 277 -15.36 0.54 -1.58
C GLU A 277 -16.03 1.23 -2.77
N LYS A 278 -17.37 1.17 -2.84
CA LYS A 278 -18.16 1.82 -3.90
C LYS A 278 -18.15 3.35 -3.79
N LEU A 279 -17.80 3.90 -2.62
CA LEU A 279 -17.76 5.35 -2.39
C LEU A 279 -16.89 6.08 -3.42
N LYS A 280 -15.74 5.52 -3.78
CA LYS A 280 -14.86 6.09 -4.82
C LYS A 280 -15.54 6.24 -6.18
N GLY A 281 -16.43 5.32 -6.54
CA GLY A 281 -17.24 5.40 -7.77
C GLY A 281 -18.30 6.48 -7.67
N ILE A 282 -19.03 6.51 -6.55
CA ILE A 282 -20.10 7.49 -6.29
C ILE A 282 -19.54 8.92 -6.35
N MET A 283 -18.39 9.17 -5.70
CA MET A 283 -17.76 10.50 -5.71
C MET A 283 -17.29 10.94 -7.10
N LYS A 284 -16.84 10.00 -7.95
CA LYS A 284 -16.47 10.31 -9.34
C LYS A 284 -17.67 10.69 -10.21
N GLU A 285 -18.83 10.13 -9.94
CA GLU A 285 -20.08 10.43 -10.66
C GLU A 285 -20.72 11.76 -10.20
N ASN A 286 -20.29 12.29 -9.05
CA ASN A 286 -20.80 13.53 -8.45
C ASN A 286 -19.65 14.50 -8.11
N PRO A 287 -18.91 15.01 -9.11
CA PRO A 287 -17.71 15.82 -8.88
C PRO A 287 -18.00 17.22 -8.29
N GLU A 288 -19.21 17.71 -8.34
CA GLU A 288 -19.60 19.03 -7.79
C GLU A 288 -19.74 19.04 -6.26
N GLU A 289 -19.72 17.84 -5.63
CA GLU A 289 -19.86 17.64 -4.19
C GLU A 289 -18.49 17.37 -3.51
N GLN A 290 -17.37 17.63 -4.19
CA GLN A 290 -16.00 17.37 -3.67
C GLN A 290 -15.36 18.61 -3.06
#